data_b0646042482e4b665392153e13a1484e
#
_entry.id   b0646042482e4b665392153e13a1484e
#
_cell.length_a   1.000
_cell.length_b   1.000
_cell.length_c   1.000
_cell.angle_alpha   90.00
_cell.angle_beta   90.00
_cell.angle_gamma   90.00
#
_symmetry.space_group_name_H-M   'P 1'
#
loop_
_entity.id
_entity.type
_entity.pdbx_description
1 polymer ?
#
loop_
_entity_poly.entity_id
_entity_poly.type
_entity_poly.pdbx_seq_one_letter_code
_entity_poly.pdbx_strand_id
1 'polypeptide(L)'
;MSKIKIMGLGGLSETGKNTYVVEVDNAIFILDCGLKFATENLYGIDYIIPDFEYLVKNKKKIKGLFLTHGHYENMGATNDLVRMIPNLKVYCTKFTKYVLESDGLNPKNIVEIEPHKKLNFRDVSIFPISVSHSTPDAVMYVINTKDGAICYTGDFIIDPLMRGAYDMDLGKIAYVGKKGVLALLQESSFSEKSGHTSPNHRLVGVFKEAIS
;
A
#
# COMPACT_ATOMS: atom_id res chain seq x y z
N MET A 1 -23.67 9.07 -10.96
CA MET A 1 -22.71 8.93 -9.84
C MET A 1 -22.48 7.45 -9.58
N SER A 2 -21.24 7.06 -9.26
CA SER A 2 -20.94 5.72 -8.77
C SER A 2 -21.31 5.60 -7.29
N LYS A 3 -21.67 4.39 -6.87
CA LYS A 3 -21.73 4.08 -5.44
C LYS A 3 -20.32 3.72 -4.98
N ILE A 4 -19.70 4.60 -4.21
CA ILE A 4 -18.35 4.40 -3.68
C ILE A 4 -18.45 4.09 -2.18
N LYS A 5 -17.76 3.03 -1.73
CA LYS A 5 -17.55 2.71 -0.32
C LYS A 5 -16.07 2.58 -0.05
N ILE A 6 -15.63 3.13 1.06
CA ILE A 6 -14.27 3.00 1.59
C ILE A 6 -14.38 2.41 2.98
N MET A 7 -13.61 1.34 3.24
CA MET A 7 -13.63 0.60 4.51
C MET A 7 -12.21 0.24 4.91
N GLY A 8 -11.88 0.38 6.19
CA GLY A 8 -10.70 -0.24 6.79
C GLY A 8 -11.06 -1.59 7.40
N LEU A 9 -10.32 -2.63 7.07
CA LEU A 9 -10.43 -3.95 7.72
C LEU A 9 -9.40 -4.08 8.85
N GLY A 10 -8.37 -3.26 8.85
CA GLY A 10 -7.35 -3.15 9.88
C GLY A 10 -6.53 -1.87 9.69
N GLY A 11 -5.59 -1.61 10.59
CA GLY A 11 -4.73 -0.42 10.52
C GLY A 11 -5.40 0.89 10.96
N LEU A 12 -6.53 0.82 11.66
CA LEU A 12 -7.23 1.99 12.21
C LEU A 12 -6.96 2.09 13.71
N SER A 13 -6.36 3.21 14.14
CA SER A 13 -5.95 3.45 15.54
C SER A 13 -5.00 2.37 16.09
N GLU A 14 -4.23 1.75 15.22
CA GLU A 14 -3.22 0.74 15.55
C GLU A 14 -2.09 0.73 14.53
N THR A 15 -0.94 0.18 14.90
CA THR A 15 0.17 -0.10 13.98
C THR A 15 0.03 -1.52 13.43
N GLY A 16 0.19 -1.67 12.13
CA GLY A 16 0.08 -2.95 11.42
C GLY A 16 -1.36 -3.29 11.00
N LYS A 17 -1.53 -4.41 10.34
CA LYS A 17 -2.78 -4.87 9.72
C LYS A 17 -3.35 -3.90 8.68
N ASN A 18 -2.51 -3.07 8.07
CA ASN A 18 -2.98 -2.11 7.07
C ASN A 18 -3.71 -2.83 5.94
N THR A 19 -5.02 -2.68 5.87
CA THR A 19 -5.87 -3.30 4.85
C THR A 19 -7.11 -2.47 4.64
N TYR A 20 -7.23 -1.90 3.45
CA TYR A 20 -8.33 -1.02 3.09
C TYR A 20 -9.05 -1.56 1.86
N VAL A 21 -10.32 -1.25 1.75
CA VAL A 21 -11.17 -1.67 0.64
C VAL A 21 -11.82 -0.45 0.02
N VAL A 22 -11.66 -0.30 -1.29
CA VAL A 22 -12.42 0.66 -2.10
C VAL A 22 -13.36 -0.14 -3.00
N GLU A 23 -14.66 -0.04 -2.76
CA GLU A 23 -15.69 -0.61 -3.63
C GLU A 23 -16.28 0.50 -4.49
N VAL A 24 -16.23 0.34 -5.80
CA VAL A 24 -16.85 1.23 -6.78
C VAL A 24 -17.88 0.42 -7.54
N ASP A 25 -19.16 0.70 -7.31
CA ASP A 25 -20.31 -0.05 -7.82
C ASP A 25 -20.19 -1.56 -7.48
N ASN A 26 -19.82 -2.39 -8.45
CA ASN A 26 -19.62 -3.84 -8.28
C ASN A 26 -18.15 -4.28 -8.39
N ALA A 27 -17.21 -3.36 -8.26
CA ALA A 27 -15.78 -3.63 -8.32
C ALA A 27 -15.12 -3.33 -6.98
N ILE A 28 -14.40 -4.31 -6.43
CA ILE A 28 -13.66 -4.21 -5.16
C ILE A 28 -12.17 -4.17 -5.44
N PHE A 29 -11.51 -3.17 -4.91
CA PHE A 29 -10.07 -2.98 -4.93
C PHE A 29 -9.57 -3.05 -3.48
N ILE A 30 -8.64 -3.97 -3.20
CA ILE A 30 -8.04 -4.13 -1.88
C ILE A 30 -6.72 -3.38 -1.90
N LEU A 31 -6.48 -2.53 -0.92
CA LEU A 31 -5.29 -1.71 -0.77
C LEU A 31 -4.53 -2.17 0.47
N ASP A 32 -3.37 -2.72 0.27
CA ASP A 32 -2.55 -3.41 1.24
C ASP A 32 -3.25 -4.62 1.92
N CYS A 33 -2.46 -5.46 2.56
CA CYS A 33 -2.90 -6.67 3.26
C CYS A 33 -1.89 -7.01 4.35
N GLY A 34 -1.84 -6.19 5.39
CA GLY A 34 -0.83 -6.24 6.42
C GLY A 34 -1.15 -7.21 7.55
N LEU A 35 -0.10 -7.60 8.25
CA LEU A 35 -0.19 -8.27 9.55
C LEU A 35 0.24 -7.31 10.67
N LYS A 36 0.00 -7.74 11.90
CA LYS A 36 0.55 -7.14 13.10
C LYS A 36 1.25 -8.23 13.91
N PHE A 37 2.51 -8.01 14.26
CA PHE A 37 3.22 -8.94 15.14
C PHE A 37 2.59 -8.95 16.53
N ALA A 38 2.52 -10.14 17.12
CA ALA A 38 1.99 -10.29 18.47
C ALA A 38 2.86 -9.56 19.49
N THR A 39 2.22 -8.99 20.50
CA THR A 39 2.93 -8.44 21.66
C THR A 39 3.32 -9.55 22.64
N GLU A 40 4.28 -9.28 23.52
CA GLU A 40 4.82 -10.25 24.50
C GLU A 40 3.76 -10.95 25.37
N ASN A 41 2.57 -10.37 25.50
CA ASN A 41 1.47 -10.91 26.31
C ASN A 41 0.56 -11.90 25.55
N LEU A 42 0.82 -12.16 24.28
CA LEU A 42 0.01 -13.05 23.43
C LEU A 42 0.75 -14.36 23.18
N TYR A 43 0.91 -15.16 24.21
CA TYR A 43 1.60 -16.44 24.14
C TYR A 43 0.99 -17.40 23.11
N GLY A 44 1.85 -17.98 22.26
CA GLY A 44 1.44 -18.92 21.21
C GLY A 44 0.82 -18.27 19.96
N ILE A 45 0.87 -16.94 19.85
CA ILE A 45 0.44 -16.20 18.66
C ILE A 45 1.67 -15.50 18.07
N ASP A 46 2.01 -15.80 16.83
CA ASP A 46 3.12 -15.17 16.11
C ASP A 46 2.71 -13.83 15.51
N TYR A 47 1.53 -13.79 14.90
CA TYR A 47 1.00 -12.57 14.27
C TYR A 47 -0.54 -12.57 14.22
N ILE A 48 -1.10 -11.39 13.96
CA ILE A 48 -2.53 -11.13 13.87
C ILE A 48 -2.82 -10.56 12.48
N ILE A 49 -3.89 -11.03 11.85
CA ILE A 49 -4.34 -10.57 10.54
C ILE A 49 -5.71 -9.89 10.65
N PRO A 50 -6.12 -9.09 9.66
CA PRO A 50 -7.48 -8.56 9.57
C PRO A 50 -8.52 -9.68 9.38
N ASP A 51 -9.77 -9.37 9.71
CA ASP A 51 -10.90 -10.22 9.34
C ASP A 51 -11.23 -10.06 7.85
N PHE A 52 -11.07 -11.13 7.09
CA PHE A 52 -11.32 -11.16 5.65
C PHE A 52 -12.70 -11.67 5.25
N GLU A 53 -13.62 -11.85 6.20
CA GLU A 53 -14.95 -12.41 5.92
C GLU A 53 -15.69 -11.62 4.83
N TYR A 54 -15.63 -10.29 4.88
CA TYR A 54 -16.23 -9.43 3.86
C TYR A 54 -15.66 -9.71 2.47
N LEU A 55 -14.34 -9.88 2.34
CA LEU A 55 -13.67 -10.14 1.07
C LEU A 55 -14.03 -11.53 0.53
N VAL A 56 -14.05 -12.54 1.40
CA VAL A 56 -14.42 -13.92 1.03
C VAL A 56 -15.87 -13.98 0.52
N LYS A 57 -16.80 -13.32 1.22
CA LYS A 57 -18.21 -13.23 0.80
C LYS A 57 -18.39 -12.52 -0.56
N ASN A 58 -17.54 -11.56 -0.86
CA ASN A 58 -17.61 -10.74 -2.08
C ASN A 58 -16.54 -11.08 -3.13
N LYS A 59 -15.89 -12.26 -3.04
CA LYS A 59 -14.72 -12.61 -3.88
C LYS A 59 -14.91 -12.46 -5.38
N LYS A 60 -16.15 -12.61 -5.89
CA LYS A 60 -16.47 -12.44 -7.33
C LYS A 60 -16.37 -11.00 -7.81
N LYS A 61 -16.46 -10.02 -6.90
CA LYS A 61 -16.35 -8.59 -7.22
C LYS A 61 -14.91 -8.08 -7.17
N ILE A 62 -13.99 -8.82 -6.53
CA ILE A 62 -12.62 -8.38 -6.32
C ILE A 62 -11.88 -8.31 -7.65
N LYS A 63 -11.25 -7.17 -7.90
CA LYS A 63 -10.41 -6.92 -9.08
C LYS A 63 -8.94 -7.19 -8.82
N GLY A 64 -8.50 -7.05 -7.57
CA GLY A 64 -7.16 -7.36 -7.12
C GLY A 64 -6.84 -6.79 -5.76
N LEU A 65 -5.69 -7.23 -5.25
CA LEU A 65 -4.98 -6.66 -4.12
C LEU A 65 -3.83 -5.80 -4.68
N PHE A 66 -3.69 -4.59 -4.19
CA PHE A 66 -2.70 -3.60 -4.63
C PHE A 66 -1.81 -3.26 -3.44
N LEU A 67 -0.56 -3.72 -3.46
CA LEU A 67 0.39 -3.52 -2.38
C LEU A 67 1.24 -2.29 -2.66
N THR A 68 1.35 -1.42 -1.66
CA THR A 68 2.12 -0.18 -1.76
C THR A 68 3.62 -0.43 -1.67
N HIS A 69 4.05 -1.33 -0.77
CA HIS A 69 5.46 -1.63 -0.52
C HIS A 69 5.64 -2.93 0.27
N GLY A 70 6.90 -3.30 0.55
CA GLY A 70 7.29 -4.61 1.07
C GLY A 70 7.41 -4.74 2.59
N HIS A 71 6.78 -3.88 3.42
CA HIS A 71 6.72 -4.08 4.86
C HIS A 71 5.59 -5.03 5.26
N TYR A 72 5.82 -5.82 6.31
CA TYR A 72 4.84 -6.79 6.78
C TYR A 72 3.55 -6.16 7.30
N GLU A 73 3.60 -4.95 7.82
CA GLU A 73 2.44 -4.17 8.24
C GLU A 73 1.50 -3.85 7.08
N ASN A 74 1.99 -3.93 5.84
CA ASN A 74 1.28 -3.61 4.61
C ASN A 74 1.06 -4.82 3.69
N MET A 75 1.89 -5.88 3.77
CA MET A 75 1.76 -7.03 2.89
C MET A 75 1.72 -8.40 3.59
N GLY A 76 2.06 -8.47 4.88
CA GLY A 76 2.36 -9.73 5.55
C GLY A 76 1.22 -10.74 5.64
N ALA A 77 -0.04 -10.31 5.55
CA ALA A 77 -1.21 -11.20 5.53
C ALA A 77 -1.63 -11.65 4.11
N THR A 78 -0.83 -11.31 3.07
CA THR A 78 -1.17 -11.63 1.67
C THR A 78 -1.31 -13.12 1.44
N ASN A 79 -0.42 -13.94 2.01
CA ASN A 79 -0.48 -15.41 1.89
C ASN A 79 -1.77 -15.96 2.50
N ASP A 80 -2.21 -15.43 3.65
CA ASP A 80 -3.43 -15.87 4.31
C ASP A 80 -4.66 -15.52 3.48
N LEU A 81 -4.72 -14.30 2.94
CA LEU A 81 -5.81 -13.89 2.05
C LEU A 81 -5.84 -14.72 0.76
N VAL A 82 -4.69 -15.01 0.16
CA VAL A 82 -4.61 -15.86 -1.06
C VAL A 82 -5.03 -17.29 -0.76
N ARG A 83 -4.75 -17.86 0.41
CA ARG A 83 -5.29 -19.18 0.81
C ARG A 83 -6.82 -19.19 0.84
N MET A 84 -7.45 -18.10 1.29
CA MET A 84 -8.91 -17.95 1.31
C MET A 84 -9.50 -17.64 -0.07
N ILE A 85 -8.74 -16.95 -0.94
CA ILE A 85 -9.13 -16.53 -2.30
C ILE A 85 -8.03 -16.93 -3.30
N PRO A 86 -7.93 -18.22 -3.70
CA PRO A 86 -6.77 -18.75 -4.44
C PRO A 86 -6.49 -18.11 -5.81
N ASN A 87 -7.50 -17.48 -6.42
CA ASN A 87 -7.36 -16.81 -7.73
C ASN A 87 -7.15 -15.28 -7.61
N LEU A 88 -6.92 -14.78 -6.40
CA LEU A 88 -6.66 -13.37 -6.17
C LEU A 88 -5.39 -12.94 -6.93
N LYS A 89 -5.50 -11.86 -7.69
CA LYS A 89 -4.35 -11.20 -8.32
C LYS A 89 -3.79 -10.16 -7.36
N VAL A 90 -2.47 -10.23 -7.14
CA VAL A 90 -1.71 -9.35 -6.26
C VAL A 90 -0.82 -8.47 -7.11
N TYR A 91 -1.13 -7.19 -7.18
CA TYR A 91 -0.40 -6.18 -7.94
C TYR A 91 0.64 -5.54 -7.02
N CYS A 92 1.91 -5.63 -7.37
CA CYS A 92 3.00 -5.08 -6.58
C CYS A 92 4.21 -4.74 -7.43
N THR A 93 5.08 -3.89 -6.96
CA THR A 93 6.35 -3.55 -7.59
C THR A 93 7.38 -4.67 -7.42
N LYS A 94 8.49 -4.56 -8.12
CA LYS A 94 9.51 -5.61 -8.21
C LYS A 94 10.07 -6.05 -6.86
N PHE A 95 10.40 -5.10 -5.98
CA PHE A 95 10.94 -5.44 -4.66
C PHE A 95 9.90 -6.18 -3.79
N THR A 96 8.67 -5.66 -3.74
CA THR A 96 7.57 -6.30 -2.99
C THR A 96 7.26 -7.70 -3.54
N LYS A 97 7.31 -7.89 -4.86
CA LYS A 97 7.20 -9.22 -5.48
C LYS A 97 8.28 -10.17 -4.96
N TYR A 98 9.54 -9.73 -4.94
CA TYR A 98 10.65 -10.55 -4.45
C TYR A 98 10.42 -11.01 -3.01
N VAL A 99 9.96 -10.12 -2.13
CA VAL A 99 9.64 -10.47 -0.74
C VAL A 99 8.51 -11.50 -0.68
N LEU A 100 7.41 -11.28 -1.41
CA LEU A 100 6.28 -12.22 -1.46
C LEU A 100 6.67 -13.62 -1.96
N GLU A 101 7.50 -13.71 -2.98
CA GLU A 101 8.02 -14.98 -3.51
C GLU A 101 8.92 -15.67 -2.47
N SER A 102 9.74 -14.91 -1.75
CA SER A 102 10.57 -15.40 -0.65
C SER A 102 9.71 -15.95 0.51
N ASP A 103 8.57 -15.31 0.77
CA ASP A 103 7.57 -15.76 1.76
C ASP A 103 6.68 -16.91 1.26
N GLY A 104 6.96 -17.45 0.07
CA GLY A 104 6.30 -18.61 -0.51
C GLY A 104 4.98 -18.33 -1.24
N LEU A 105 4.67 -17.07 -1.58
CA LEU A 105 3.50 -16.77 -2.43
C LEU A 105 3.71 -17.35 -3.83
N ASN A 106 2.67 -18.02 -4.35
CA ASN A 106 2.73 -18.59 -5.68
C ASN A 106 2.83 -17.48 -6.75
N PRO A 107 3.89 -17.49 -7.60
CA PRO A 107 4.10 -16.46 -8.63
C PRO A 107 2.92 -16.24 -9.57
N LYS A 108 2.08 -17.26 -9.79
CA LYS A 108 0.85 -17.14 -10.63
C LYS A 108 -0.16 -16.13 -10.11
N ASN A 109 -0.13 -15.83 -8.81
CA ASN A 109 -0.98 -14.82 -8.20
C ASN A 109 -0.44 -13.41 -8.38
N ILE A 110 0.87 -13.26 -8.59
CA ILE A 110 1.55 -11.97 -8.65
C ILE A 110 1.42 -11.35 -10.04
N VAL A 111 1.13 -10.07 -10.07
CA VAL A 111 1.19 -9.22 -11.26
C VAL A 111 2.17 -8.10 -10.95
N GLU A 112 3.37 -8.19 -11.50
CA GLU A 112 4.37 -7.13 -11.35
C GLU A 112 3.90 -5.87 -12.06
N ILE A 113 3.96 -4.74 -11.36
CA ILE A 113 3.61 -3.44 -11.88
C ILE A 113 4.82 -2.51 -11.89
N GLU A 114 4.76 -1.53 -12.76
CA GLU A 114 5.73 -0.44 -12.80
C GLU A 114 5.06 0.86 -12.37
N PRO A 115 5.75 1.70 -11.57
CA PRO A 115 5.27 3.05 -11.30
C PRO A 115 4.95 3.79 -12.60
N HIS A 116 3.92 4.64 -12.55
CA HIS A 116 3.47 5.47 -13.65
C HIS A 116 2.85 4.73 -14.85
N LYS A 117 2.65 3.40 -14.76
CA LYS A 117 1.88 2.64 -15.74
C LYS A 117 0.46 2.39 -15.26
N LYS A 118 -0.50 2.94 -15.99
CA LYS A 118 -1.92 2.87 -15.65
C LYS A 118 -2.48 1.46 -15.83
N LEU A 119 -3.21 0.99 -14.83
CA LEU A 119 -3.96 -0.26 -14.85
C LEU A 119 -5.45 0.04 -15.07
N ASN A 120 -6.09 -0.63 -16.02
CA ASN A 120 -7.48 -0.35 -16.39
C ASN A 120 -8.42 -1.51 -15.97
N PHE A 121 -9.52 -1.16 -15.29
CA PHE A 121 -10.57 -2.07 -14.82
C PHE A 121 -11.96 -1.55 -15.23
N ARG A 122 -12.27 -1.61 -16.53
CA ARG A 122 -13.48 -1.01 -17.13
C ARG A 122 -13.59 0.49 -16.79
N ASP A 123 -14.52 0.84 -15.89
CA ASP A 123 -14.85 2.23 -15.51
C ASP A 123 -13.91 2.82 -14.45
N VAL A 124 -13.02 2.01 -13.90
CA VAL A 124 -12.04 2.40 -12.89
C VAL A 124 -10.65 2.17 -13.42
N SER A 125 -9.73 3.09 -13.15
CA SER A 125 -8.32 2.86 -13.41
C SER A 125 -7.47 3.17 -12.18
N ILE A 126 -6.39 2.43 -12.03
CA ILE A 126 -5.43 2.61 -10.92
C ILE A 126 -4.12 3.10 -11.52
N PHE A 127 -3.59 4.16 -10.94
CA PHE A 127 -2.33 4.76 -11.35
C PHE A 127 -1.35 4.77 -10.18
N PRO A 128 -0.30 3.91 -10.21
CA PRO A 128 0.74 3.92 -9.19
C PRO A 128 1.69 5.10 -9.41
N ILE A 129 2.06 5.80 -8.34
CA ILE A 129 3.03 6.89 -8.34
C ILE A 129 4.13 6.55 -7.33
N SER A 130 5.40 6.70 -7.72
CA SER A 130 6.54 6.46 -6.82
C SER A 130 6.49 7.41 -5.63
N VAL A 131 6.76 6.87 -4.45
CA VAL A 131 6.95 7.60 -3.20
C VAL A 131 8.24 7.18 -2.51
N SER A 132 8.86 8.10 -1.79
CA SER A 132 10.03 7.78 -0.97
C SER A 132 9.61 7.08 0.31
N HIS A 133 10.24 5.94 0.58
CA HIS A 133 10.07 5.19 1.81
C HIS A 133 11.35 4.42 2.14
N SER A 134 11.39 3.72 3.28
CA SER A 134 12.55 2.90 3.67
C SER A 134 12.70 1.62 2.87
N THR A 135 11.62 1.15 2.20
CA THR A 135 11.69 0.04 1.24
C THR A 135 11.82 0.56 -0.20
N PRO A 136 12.54 -0.16 -1.08
CA PRO A 136 12.61 0.17 -2.50
C PRO A 136 11.26 0.08 -3.20
N ASP A 137 11.12 0.83 -4.29
CA ASP A 137 9.97 0.77 -5.22
C ASP A 137 8.60 1.01 -4.57
N ALA A 138 8.54 1.74 -3.45
CA ALA A 138 7.28 2.08 -2.81
C ALA A 138 6.40 2.96 -3.71
N VAL A 139 5.10 2.72 -3.69
CA VAL A 139 4.13 3.46 -4.50
C VAL A 139 2.90 3.86 -3.69
N MET A 140 2.34 5.01 -4.02
CA MET A 140 0.97 5.36 -3.72
C MET A 140 0.06 4.96 -4.88
N TYR A 141 -1.23 4.74 -4.61
CA TYR A 141 -2.22 4.44 -5.65
C TYR A 141 -3.24 5.57 -5.80
N VAL A 142 -3.48 5.95 -7.06
CA VAL A 142 -4.57 6.86 -7.44
C VAL A 142 -5.62 6.04 -8.16
N ILE A 143 -6.78 5.86 -7.52
CA ILE A 143 -7.94 5.15 -8.06
C ILE A 143 -8.83 6.17 -8.73
N ASN A 144 -8.82 6.20 -10.05
CA ASN A 144 -9.62 7.13 -10.84
C ASN A 144 -10.99 6.51 -11.13
N THR A 145 -12.03 7.21 -10.72
CA THR A 145 -13.43 6.90 -11.01
C THR A 145 -14.04 8.00 -11.87
N LYS A 146 -15.25 7.80 -12.36
CA LYS A 146 -15.97 8.86 -13.11
C LYS A 146 -16.37 10.05 -12.22
N ASP A 147 -16.37 9.87 -10.88
CA ASP A 147 -16.79 10.91 -9.93
C ASP A 147 -15.59 11.63 -9.28
N GLY A 148 -14.36 11.18 -9.55
CA GLY A 148 -13.13 11.77 -9.01
C GLY A 148 -12.08 10.73 -8.64
N ALA A 149 -10.94 11.20 -8.16
CA ALA A 149 -9.81 10.37 -7.75
C ALA A 149 -9.85 10.07 -6.26
N ILE A 150 -9.55 8.81 -5.89
CA ILE A 150 -9.28 8.40 -4.51
C ILE A 150 -7.79 8.10 -4.44
N CYS A 151 -7.09 8.74 -3.49
CA CYS A 151 -5.67 8.54 -3.29
C CYS A 151 -5.43 7.70 -2.03
N TYR A 152 -4.59 6.68 -2.14
CA TYR A 152 -4.07 5.89 -1.02
C TYR A 152 -2.55 5.99 -1.02
N THR A 153 -1.99 6.60 0.01
CA THR A 153 -0.57 6.94 0.03
C THR A 153 0.34 5.76 0.34
N GLY A 154 -0.16 4.75 1.07
CA GLY A 154 0.74 3.88 1.81
C GLY A 154 1.58 4.70 2.77
N ASP A 155 2.73 4.18 3.15
CA ASP A 155 3.69 4.87 4.01
C ASP A 155 4.69 5.63 3.14
N PHE A 156 5.02 6.87 3.52
CA PHE A 156 5.93 7.68 2.75
C PHE A 156 6.65 8.74 3.61
N ILE A 157 7.74 9.22 3.08
CA ILE A 157 8.41 10.44 3.56
C ILE A 157 8.59 11.41 2.40
N ILE A 158 8.63 12.70 2.68
CA ILE A 158 8.95 13.70 1.65
C ILE A 158 10.46 13.96 1.69
N ASP A 159 11.19 13.29 0.79
CA ASP A 159 12.61 13.49 0.59
C ASP A 159 12.94 13.62 -0.91
N PRO A 160 12.96 14.85 -1.45
CA PRO A 160 13.17 15.08 -2.87
C PRO A 160 14.61 14.79 -3.35
N LEU A 161 15.51 14.43 -2.44
CA LEU A 161 16.90 14.10 -2.76
C LEU A 161 17.16 12.58 -2.83
N MET A 162 16.20 11.77 -2.43
CA MET A 162 16.25 10.32 -2.66
C MET A 162 16.25 10.03 -4.17
N ARG A 163 16.92 8.94 -4.57
CA ARG A 163 17.13 8.59 -5.98
C ARG A 163 16.90 7.10 -6.24
N GLY A 164 16.68 6.76 -7.53
CA GLY A 164 16.54 5.39 -7.98
C GLY A 164 15.26 4.74 -7.46
N ALA A 165 15.39 3.59 -6.82
CA ALA A 165 14.25 2.84 -6.27
C ALA A 165 13.54 3.54 -5.08
N TYR A 166 14.06 4.65 -4.61
CA TYR A 166 13.50 5.45 -3.49
C TYR A 166 13.00 6.83 -3.94
N ASP A 167 12.91 7.06 -5.26
CA ASP A 167 12.55 8.36 -5.82
C ASP A 167 11.05 8.66 -5.63
N MET A 168 10.72 9.93 -5.39
CA MET A 168 9.35 10.42 -5.25
C MET A 168 8.98 11.33 -6.42
N ASP A 169 7.89 11.02 -7.11
CA ASP A 169 7.39 11.89 -8.18
C ASP A 169 6.41 12.94 -7.64
N LEU A 170 6.97 13.99 -7.02
CA LEU A 170 6.19 15.13 -6.53
C LEU A 170 5.41 15.84 -7.65
N GLY A 171 5.93 15.82 -8.88
CA GLY A 171 5.25 16.44 -10.02
C GLY A 171 3.92 15.76 -10.34
N LYS A 172 3.88 14.42 -10.33
CA LYS A 172 2.64 13.67 -10.54
C LYS A 172 1.68 13.80 -9.37
N ILE A 173 2.20 13.80 -8.12
CA ILE A 173 1.39 14.01 -6.93
C ILE A 173 0.71 15.39 -7.00
N ALA A 174 1.46 16.44 -7.30
CA ALA A 174 0.93 17.80 -7.46
C ALA A 174 -0.11 17.88 -8.61
N TYR A 175 0.14 17.18 -9.73
CA TYR A 175 -0.80 17.12 -10.84
C TYR A 175 -2.12 16.46 -10.42
N VAL A 176 -2.09 15.35 -9.68
CA VAL A 176 -3.30 14.69 -9.17
C VAL A 176 -4.05 15.62 -8.23
N GLY A 177 -3.35 16.27 -7.30
CA GLY A 177 -3.95 17.25 -6.38
C GLY A 177 -4.63 18.41 -7.13
N LYS A 178 -3.99 18.94 -8.19
CA LYS A 178 -4.57 20.01 -9.02
C LYS A 178 -5.82 19.57 -9.78
N LYS A 179 -5.93 18.30 -10.15
CA LYS A 179 -7.14 17.74 -10.81
C LYS A 179 -8.33 17.58 -9.87
N GLY A 180 -8.09 17.58 -8.58
CA GLY A 180 -9.07 17.36 -7.54
C GLY A 180 -9.12 15.90 -7.08
N VAL A 181 -9.15 15.74 -5.77
CA VAL A 181 -9.18 14.46 -5.08
C VAL A 181 -10.49 14.33 -4.32
N LEU A 182 -11.24 13.26 -4.57
CA LEU A 182 -12.50 12.96 -3.91
C LEU A 182 -12.26 12.49 -2.46
N ALA A 183 -11.24 11.66 -2.25
CA ALA A 183 -10.84 11.17 -0.93
C ALA A 183 -9.35 10.91 -0.89
N LEU A 184 -8.74 11.22 0.26
CA LEU A 184 -7.34 10.93 0.56
C LEU A 184 -7.30 9.99 1.77
N LEU A 185 -6.73 8.80 1.58
CA LEU A 185 -6.39 7.85 2.63
C LEU A 185 -4.88 7.98 2.84
N GLN A 186 -4.52 8.60 3.94
CA GLN A 186 -3.12 8.91 4.25
C GLN A 186 -2.73 8.26 5.57
N GLU A 187 -1.49 7.78 5.64
CA GLU A 187 -0.90 7.35 6.90
C GLU A 187 -0.80 8.53 7.88
N SER A 188 -0.85 8.25 9.16
CA SER A 188 -0.85 9.26 10.23
C SER A 188 0.17 8.95 11.33
N SER A 189 1.19 8.14 11.02
CA SER A 189 2.25 7.81 11.97
C SER A 189 2.93 9.08 12.47
N PHE A 190 3.11 9.15 13.78
CA PHE A 190 3.71 10.29 14.47
C PHE A 190 2.99 11.65 14.30
N SER A 191 1.76 11.69 13.81
CA SER A 191 1.00 12.94 13.64
C SER A 191 0.80 13.72 14.95
N GLU A 192 0.88 13.05 16.10
CA GLU A 192 0.80 13.67 17.43
C GLU A 192 2.12 14.28 17.91
N LYS A 193 3.24 13.99 17.25
CA LYS A 193 4.56 14.52 17.61
C LYS A 193 4.78 15.87 16.96
N SER A 194 5.25 16.83 17.75
CA SER A 194 5.68 18.13 17.21
C SER A 194 6.97 17.98 16.39
N GLY A 195 7.17 18.87 15.41
CA GLY A 195 8.36 18.91 14.57
C GLY A 195 8.12 18.28 13.19
N HIS A 196 9.17 17.73 12.60
CA HIS A 196 9.14 17.10 11.28
C HIS A 196 10.15 15.95 11.21
N THR A 197 9.89 15.00 10.33
CA THR A 197 10.84 13.91 10.03
C THR A 197 12.02 14.47 9.24
N SER A 198 13.24 14.21 9.72
CA SER A 198 14.45 14.58 8.97
C SER A 198 14.57 13.70 7.73
N PRO A 199 14.86 14.30 6.56
CA PRO A 199 15.08 13.53 5.34
C PRO A 199 16.21 12.50 5.49
N ASN A 200 16.02 11.31 4.96
CA ASN A 200 16.96 10.18 5.10
C ASN A 200 18.35 10.48 4.50
N HIS A 201 18.43 11.28 3.42
CA HIS A 201 19.71 11.62 2.81
C HIS A 201 20.69 12.33 3.77
N ARG A 202 20.18 13.01 4.82
CA ARG A 202 21.02 13.67 5.83
C ARG A 202 21.79 12.68 6.69
N LEU A 203 21.28 11.46 6.86
CA LEU A 203 21.96 10.41 7.63
C LEU A 203 23.27 9.95 6.99
N VAL A 204 23.38 10.04 5.65
CA VAL A 204 24.59 9.65 4.93
C VAL A 204 25.81 10.45 5.40
N GLY A 205 25.66 11.75 5.64
CA GLY A 205 26.73 12.59 6.20
C GLY A 205 27.14 12.14 7.60
N VAL A 206 26.17 11.93 8.47
CA VAL A 206 26.40 11.48 9.85
C VAL A 206 27.14 10.15 9.91
N PHE A 207 26.72 9.17 9.09
CA PHE A 207 27.42 7.88 9.02
C PHE A 207 28.84 7.98 8.47
N LYS A 208 29.06 8.80 7.46
CA LYS A 208 30.40 9.04 6.91
C LYS A 208 31.35 9.62 7.95
N GLU A 209 30.90 10.61 8.72
CA GLU A 209 31.68 11.22 9.81
C GLU A 209 31.95 10.25 10.96
N ALA A 210 30.99 9.36 11.26
CA ALA A 210 31.14 8.38 12.34
C ALA A 210 32.09 7.23 12.00
N ILE A 211 32.35 6.96 10.70
CA ILE A 211 33.18 5.84 10.22
C ILE A 211 34.59 6.32 9.83
N SER A 212 34.78 7.63 9.60
CA SER A 212 36.09 8.23 9.28
C SER A 212 36.94 8.46 10.53
#